data_89084fde80a662dd78064a9f1d7c5968
#
_entry.id   89084fde80a662dd78064a9f1d7c5968
#
_cell.length_a   1.000
_cell.length_b   1.000
_cell.length_c   1.000
_cell.angle_alpha   90.00
_cell.angle_beta   90.00
_cell.angle_gamma   90.00
#
_symmetry.space_group_name_H-M   'P 1'
#
loop_
_entity.id
_entity.type
_entity.pdbx_description
1 polymer ?
#
loop_
_entity_poly.entity_id
_entity_poly.type
_entity_poly.pdbx_seq_one_letter_code
_entity_poly.pdbx_strand_id
1 'polypeptide(L)'
;MASILDQLDRLGDEHPHKLLYSFLDLNGNPSESYTYASFLQRTWSIAVRLRKERRFAAEDRLLLAYPPGLEMICAFFGCVRAGLIPVPVYPPGSRGFQSALYKMVHIAKDCQAAGI
;
A
#
# COMPACT_ATOMS: atom_id res chain seq x y z
N MET A 1 -1.34 0.42 -23.94
CA MET A 1 -2.45 0.12 -23.01
C MET A 1 -2.26 0.90 -21.72
N ALA A 2 -3.29 1.60 -21.25
CA ALA A 2 -3.20 2.38 -20.03
C ALA A 2 -3.15 1.46 -18.80
N SER A 3 -2.21 1.72 -17.88
CA SER A 3 -2.13 1.00 -16.62
C SER A 3 -3.24 1.44 -15.67
N ILE A 4 -3.43 0.69 -14.58
CA ILE A 4 -4.38 1.10 -13.54
C ILE A 4 -3.99 2.44 -12.92
N LEU A 5 -2.68 2.72 -12.80
CA LEU A 5 -2.20 4.01 -12.30
C LEU A 5 -2.55 5.15 -13.24
N ASP A 6 -2.42 4.93 -14.56
CA ASP A 6 -2.79 5.94 -15.55
C ASP A 6 -4.28 6.25 -15.46
N GLN A 7 -5.12 5.24 -15.27
CA GLN A 7 -6.56 5.42 -15.11
C GLN A 7 -6.90 6.18 -13.83
N LEU A 8 -6.24 5.84 -12.72
CA LEU A 8 -6.43 6.54 -11.45
C LEU A 8 -6.03 8.01 -11.55
N ASP A 9 -4.89 8.30 -12.19
CA ASP A 9 -4.41 9.66 -12.35
C ASP A 9 -5.37 10.48 -13.21
N ARG A 10 -5.89 9.89 -14.29
CA ARG A 10 -6.88 10.54 -15.13
C ARG A 10 -8.17 10.85 -14.36
N LEU A 11 -8.68 9.88 -13.61
CA LEU A 11 -9.89 10.09 -12.81
C LEU A 11 -9.68 11.14 -11.72
N GLY A 12 -8.47 11.18 -11.15
CA GLY A 12 -8.11 12.20 -10.17
C GLY A 12 -8.07 13.60 -10.75
N ASP A 13 -7.63 13.73 -12.00
CA ASP A 13 -7.64 15.01 -12.72
C ASP A 13 -9.07 15.46 -13.05
N GLU A 14 -9.93 14.52 -13.46
CA GLU A 14 -11.31 14.80 -13.83
C GLU A 14 -12.22 15.03 -12.61
N HIS A 15 -11.99 14.28 -11.52
CA HIS A 15 -12.87 14.28 -10.35
C HIS A 15 -12.08 14.34 -9.03
N PRO A 16 -11.28 15.41 -8.80
CA PRO A 16 -10.34 15.42 -7.66
C PRO A 16 -11.02 15.34 -6.29
N HIS A 17 -12.22 15.90 -6.18
CA HIS A 17 -12.93 15.95 -4.88
C HIS A 17 -13.95 14.83 -4.68
N LYS A 18 -14.04 13.92 -5.65
CA LYS A 18 -14.94 12.77 -5.51
C LYS A 18 -14.38 11.76 -4.51
N LEU A 19 -15.26 11.22 -3.67
CA LEU A 19 -14.90 10.18 -2.72
C LEU A 19 -14.46 8.93 -3.45
N LEU A 20 -13.28 8.39 -3.10
CA LEU A 20 -12.73 7.19 -3.71
C LEU A 20 -12.87 5.98 -2.77
N TYR A 21 -12.37 6.13 -1.53
CA TYR A 21 -12.40 5.07 -0.54
C TYR A 21 -12.90 5.60 0.79
N SER A 22 -13.64 4.75 1.49
CA SER A 22 -14.09 5.03 2.85
C SER A 22 -13.92 3.76 3.68
N PHE A 23 -13.33 3.88 4.85
CA PHE A 23 -13.19 2.77 5.80
C PHE A 23 -14.22 2.97 6.91
N LEU A 24 -15.05 1.94 7.12
CA LEU A 24 -16.15 2.01 8.08
C LEU A 24 -15.71 1.46 9.42
N ASP A 25 -16.20 2.09 10.51
CA ASP A 25 -16.02 1.57 11.85
C ASP A 25 -17.02 0.42 12.13
N LEU A 26 -17.00 -0.11 13.35
CA LEU A 26 -17.85 -1.24 13.72
C LEU A 26 -19.35 -0.90 13.69
N ASN A 27 -19.69 0.39 13.73
CA ASN A 27 -21.08 0.87 13.66
C ASN A 27 -21.52 1.21 12.23
N GLY A 28 -20.64 0.99 11.25
CA GLY A 28 -20.93 1.28 9.85
C GLY A 28 -20.74 2.75 9.47
N ASN A 29 -20.16 3.55 10.34
CA ASN A 29 -19.88 4.96 10.05
C ASN A 29 -18.48 5.14 9.48
N PRO A 30 -18.29 6.11 8.54
CA PRO A 30 -16.96 6.37 8.02
C PRO A 30 -16.00 6.84 9.11
N SER A 31 -14.88 6.13 9.29
CA SER A 31 -13.82 6.53 10.22
C SER A 31 -12.68 7.23 9.51
N GLU A 32 -12.39 6.81 8.28
CA GLU A 32 -11.38 7.42 7.41
C GLU A 32 -11.90 7.40 5.99
N SER A 33 -11.54 8.41 5.20
CA SER A 33 -11.90 8.45 3.79
C SER A 33 -10.86 9.20 2.99
N TYR A 34 -10.79 8.87 1.69
CA TYR A 34 -9.94 9.57 0.72
C TYR A 34 -10.77 9.97 -0.48
N THR A 35 -10.60 11.21 -0.91
CA THR A 35 -10.99 11.64 -2.26
C THR A 35 -9.94 11.16 -3.25
N TYR A 36 -10.22 11.29 -4.56
CA TYR A 36 -9.20 10.97 -5.56
C TYR A 36 -7.94 11.81 -5.33
N ALA A 37 -8.08 13.11 -5.10
CA ALA A 37 -6.94 14.00 -4.91
C ALA A 37 -6.11 13.61 -3.69
N SER A 38 -6.74 13.41 -2.53
CA SER A 38 -6.01 13.07 -1.30
C SER A 38 -5.36 11.68 -1.37
N PHE A 39 -6.03 10.73 -2.00
CA PHE A 39 -5.47 9.39 -2.20
C PHE A 39 -4.24 9.43 -3.11
N LEU A 40 -4.34 10.11 -4.25
CA LEU A 40 -3.22 10.21 -5.18
C LEU A 40 -2.03 10.93 -4.55
N GLN A 41 -2.28 12.02 -3.80
CA GLN A 41 -1.23 12.72 -3.09
C GLN A 41 -0.50 11.80 -2.11
N ARG A 42 -1.25 10.98 -1.37
CA ARG A 42 -0.66 10.03 -0.43
C ARG A 42 0.19 8.98 -1.13
N THR A 43 -0.30 8.42 -2.24
CA THR A 43 0.45 7.41 -3.01
C THR A 43 1.73 8.00 -3.60
N TRP A 44 1.69 9.24 -4.10
CA TRP A 44 2.87 9.92 -4.61
C TRP A 44 3.90 10.18 -3.52
N SER A 45 3.46 10.58 -2.32
CA SER A 45 4.35 10.80 -1.17
C SER A 45 5.09 9.52 -0.81
N ILE A 46 4.38 8.40 -0.78
CA ILE A 46 4.96 7.09 -0.49
C ILE A 46 5.95 6.69 -1.59
N ALA A 47 5.58 6.86 -2.85
CA ALA A 47 6.44 6.51 -3.98
C ALA A 47 7.75 7.32 -3.97
N VAL A 48 7.67 8.62 -3.72
CA VAL A 48 8.85 9.48 -3.64
C VAL A 48 9.77 9.01 -2.51
N ARG A 49 9.20 8.69 -1.37
CA ARG A 49 9.95 8.23 -0.21
C ARG A 49 10.66 6.90 -0.50
N LEU A 50 9.98 5.96 -1.13
CA LEU A 50 10.55 4.66 -1.50
C LEU A 50 11.67 4.80 -2.53
N ARG A 51 11.51 5.70 -3.49
CA ARG A 51 12.55 5.95 -4.49
C ARG A 51 13.81 6.58 -3.92
N LYS A 52 13.69 7.30 -2.80
CA LYS A 52 14.85 7.85 -2.09
C LYS A 52 15.64 6.77 -1.35
N GLU A 53 15.04 5.62 -1.09
CA GLU A 53 15.72 4.49 -0.48
C GLU A 53 16.58 3.79 -1.54
N ARG A 54 17.88 4.02 -1.48
CA ARG A 54 18.81 3.48 -2.48
C ARG A 54 18.95 1.96 -2.46
N ARG A 55 18.48 1.32 -1.39
CA ARG A 55 18.54 -0.14 -1.24
C ARG A 55 17.52 -0.87 -2.11
N PHE A 56 16.54 -0.16 -2.66
CA PHE A 56 15.51 -0.78 -3.50
C PHE A 56 15.81 -0.54 -4.98
N ALA A 57 15.80 -1.61 -5.76
CA ALA A 57 15.90 -1.57 -7.21
C ALA A 57 14.51 -1.78 -7.82
N ALA A 58 14.35 -1.44 -9.10
CA ALA A 58 13.09 -1.68 -9.81
C ALA A 58 12.69 -3.15 -9.72
N GLU A 59 11.41 -3.40 -9.53
CA GLU A 59 10.79 -4.73 -9.41
C GLU A 59 11.20 -5.49 -8.14
N ASP A 60 11.88 -4.85 -7.19
CA ASP A 60 12.11 -5.45 -5.89
C ASP A 60 10.78 -5.70 -5.18
N ARG A 61 10.72 -6.79 -4.44
CA ARG A 61 9.54 -7.15 -3.66
C ARG A 61 9.64 -6.53 -2.27
N LEU A 62 8.57 -5.88 -1.86
CA LEU A 62 8.48 -5.21 -0.56
C LEU A 62 7.30 -5.78 0.21
N LEU A 63 7.54 -6.32 1.39
CA LEU A 63 6.46 -6.81 2.24
C LEU A 63 5.70 -5.64 2.86
N LEU A 64 4.37 -5.70 2.79
CA LEU A 64 3.50 -4.71 3.40
C LEU A 64 2.77 -5.35 4.58
N ALA A 65 3.30 -5.14 5.78
CA ALA A 65 2.74 -5.68 7.02
C ALA A 65 1.81 -4.66 7.67
N TYR A 66 0.67 -4.41 7.04
CA TYR A 66 -0.33 -3.45 7.52
C TYR A 66 -1.60 -4.17 7.98
N PRO A 67 -2.26 -3.67 9.02
CA PRO A 67 -3.62 -4.11 9.30
C PRO A 67 -4.56 -3.69 8.16
N PRO A 68 -5.71 -4.37 7.99
CA PRO A 68 -6.68 -3.97 6.97
C PRO A 68 -7.10 -2.51 7.15
N GLY A 69 -7.10 -1.74 6.07
CA GLY A 69 -7.48 -0.33 6.11
C GLY A 69 -6.94 0.45 4.94
N LEU A 70 -7.20 1.76 4.95
CA LEU A 70 -6.83 2.65 3.87
C LEU A 70 -5.31 2.83 3.74
N GLU A 71 -4.58 2.79 4.85
CA GLU A 71 -3.13 2.93 4.82
C GLU A 71 -2.46 1.78 4.04
N MET A 72 -2.99 0.57 4.15
CA MET A 72 -2.49 -0.57 3.37
C MET A 72 -2.71 -0.34 1.88
N ILE A 73 -3.87 0.19 1.50
CA ILE A 73 -4.19 0.49 0.10
C ILE A 73 -3.25 1.58 -0.43
N CYS A 74 -3.02 2.63 0.34
CA CYS A 74 -2.09 3.69 -0.03
C CYS A 74 -0.68 3.16 -0.21
N ALA A 75 -0.22 2.30 0.70
CA ALA A 75 1.11 1.70 0.64
C ALA A 75 1.24 0.79 -0.59
N PHE A 76 0.20 0.01 -0.89
CA PHE A 76 0.18 -0.86 -2.05
C PHE A 76 0.37 -0.07 -3.34
N PHE A 77 -0.45 0.94 -3.57
CA PHE A 77 -0.35 1.76 -4.79
C PHE A 77 0.91 2.62 -4.81
N GLY A 78 1.38 3.07 -3.64
CA GLY A 78 2.66 3.78 -3.53
C GLY A 78 3.83 2.91 -3.98
N CYS A 79 3.85 1.63 -3.58
CA CYS A 79 4.85 0.66 -4.03
C CYS A 79 4.81 0.48 -5.54
N VAL A 80 3.63 0.25 -6.10
CA VAL A 80 3.46 0.06 -7.55
C VAL A 80 3.96 1.30 -8.30
N ARG A 81 3.61 2.49 -7.80
CA ARG A 81 4.03 3.75 -8.41
C ARG A 81 5.55 3.96 -8.35
N ALA A 82 6.19 3.42 -7.32
CA ALA A 82 7.66 3.46 -7.19
C ALA A 82 8.37 2.41 -8.04
N GLY A 83 7.64 1.53 -8.71
CA GLY A 83 8.21 0.46 -9.52
C GLY A 83 8.57 -0.78 -8.72
N LEU A 84 8.06 -0.91 -7.51
CA LEU A 84 8.27 -2.07 -6.64
C LEU A 84 7.09 -3.02 -6.73
N ILE A 85 7.30 -4.26 -6.29
CA ILE A 85 6.25 -5.26 -6.25
C ILE A 85 5.76 -5.40 -4.81
N PRO A 86 4.53 -4.96 -4.50
CA PRO A 86 4.00 -5.08 -3.14
C PRO A 86 3.58 -6.52 -2.84
N VAL A 87 3.92 -6.98 -1.64
CA VAL A 87 3.55 -8.31 -1.15
C VAL A 87 2.81 -8.12 0.18
N PRO A 88 1.47 -8.02 0.16
CA PRO A 88 0.71 -7.84 1.40
C PRO A 88 0.80 -9.08 2.28
N VAL A 89 1.06 -8.86 3.56
CA VAL A 89 1.12 -9.93 4.57
C VAL A 89 0.39 -9.47 5.82
N TYR A 90 -0.05 -10.41 6.64
CA TYR A 90 -0.64 -10.08 7.94
C TYR A 90 0.45 -9.61 8.88
N PRO A 91 0.25 -8.46 9.57
CA PRO A 91 1.23 -8.00 10.56
C PRO A 91 1.22 -8.92 11.77
N PRO A 92 2.37 -9.11 12.46
CA PRO A 92 2.39 -9.85 13.71
C PRO A 92 1.62 -9.07 14.77
N GLY A 93 0.55 -9.69 15.30
CA GLY A 93 -0.25 -9.13 16.37
C GLY A 93 0.22 -9.58 17.74
N SER A 94 -0.40 -9.06 18.81
CA SER A 94 -0.09 -9.47 20.17
C SER A 94 -0.41 -10.95 20.41
N ARG A 95 -1.43 -11.47 19.75
CA ARG A 95 -1.85 -12.87 19.85
C ARG A 95 -1.19 -13.67 18.74
N GLY A 96 -0.46 -14.71 19.09
CA GLY A 96 0.23 -15.53 18.12
C GLY A 96 1.36 -14.79 17.40
N PHE A 97 2.00 -13.83 18.08
CA PHE A 97 3.04 -13.01 17.51
C PHE A 97 4.17 -13.82 16.88
N GLN A 98 4.69 -14.81 17.60
CA GLN A 98 5.81 -15.61 17.10
C GLN A 98 5.43 -16.42 15.87
N SER A 99 4.22 -16.99 15.85
CA SER A 99 3.72 -17.73 14.70
C SER A 99 3.53 -16.83 13.47
N ALA A 100 2.96 -15.66 13.68
CA ALA A 100 2.75 -14.68 12.59
C ALA A 100 4.09 -14.17 12.06
N LEU A 101 5.03 -13.89 12.97
CA LEU A 101 6.37 -13.44 12.59
C LEU A 101 7.11 -14.51 11.79
N TYR A 102 7.01 -15.78 12.22
CA TYR A 102 7.61 -16.90 11.50
C TYR A 102 7.08 -17.01 10.08
N LYS A 103 5.76 -16.91 9.92
CA LYS A 103 5.13 -16.95 8.60
C LYS A 103 5.60 -15.81 7.72
N MET A 104 5.70 -14.60 8.29
CA MET A 104 6.14 -13.41 7.54
C MET A 104 7.59 -13.56 7.07
N VAL A 105 8.47 -14.07 7.91
CA VAL A 105 9.87 -14.34 7.55
C VAL A 105 9.94 -15.39 6.44
N HIS A 106 9.12 -16.41 6.52
CA HIS A 106 9.06 -17.48 5.54
C HIS A 106 8.61 -16.94 4.17
N ILE A 107 7.57 -16.12 4.16
CA ILE A 107 7.12 -15.44 2.94
C ILE A 107 8.21 -14.54 2.36
N ALA A 108 8.91 -13.79 3.22
CA ALA A 108 9.99 -12.92 2.79
C ALA A 108 11.10 -13.69 2.09
N LYS A 109 11.45 -14.87 2.61
CA LYS A 109 12.46 -15.74 1.99
C LYS A 109 11.97 -16.33 0.67
N ASP A 110 10.72 -16.79 0.63
CA ASP A 110 10.15 -17.41 -0.59
C ASP A 110 10.10 -16.42 -1.75
N CYS A 111 9.71 -15.18 -1.51
CA CYS A 111 9.60 -14.17 -2.56
C CYS A 111 10.86 -13.32 -2.72
N GLN A 112 11.91 -13.57 -1.94
CA GLN A 112 13.16 -12.82 -1.97
C GLN A 112 12.91 -11.32 -1.76
N ALA A 113 12.15 -10.98 -0.69
CA ALA A 113 11.79 -9.60 -0.41
C ALA A 113 13.01 -8.76 -0.10
N ALA A 114 13.05 -7.53 -0.64
CA ALA A 114 14.11 -6.56 -0.39
C ALA A 114 13.91 -5.80 0.93
N GLY A 115 12.68 -5.77 1.46
CA GLY A 115 12.37 -5.07 2.70
C GLY A 115 10.93 -5.28 3.14
N ILE A 116 10.58 -4.59 4.21
CA ILE A 116 9.27 -4.65 4.84
C ILE A 116 8.73 -3.23 5.04
#